data_2050ff2bdaab3c8350051746845c5d11
#
_entry.id   2050ff2bdaab3c8350051746845c5d11
#
_cell.length_a   1.000
_cell.length_b   1.000
_cell.length_c   1.000
_cell.angle_alpha   90.00
_cell.angle_beta   90.00
_cell.angle_gamma   90.00
#
_symmetry.space_group_name_H-M   'P 1'
#
loop_
_entity.id
_entity.type
_entity.pdbx_description
1 polymer ?
#
loop_
_entity_poly.entity_id
_entity_poly.type
_entity_poly.pdbx_seq_one_letter_code
_entity_poly.pdbx_strand_id
1 'polypeptide(L)'
;GPIQDFFADQASAGGGLVGMFNMFTGGALLNGAVFALGIMPYISASIIMQLVGAVFPVIARLQQEGDVGRQKINQYTRYLTLVICVVQGLLLLVALSTNPASLIGQGFNPAEYGNVVIASQVPFLITGTIFLTCGTMIMVWLGEQITQKGIGNGISLLITVSIISGLPGAVAAAYQMFVAPVGSEGTSLGVPEGVLMLALLFTVTAALVAITQAQRKIPVQYAKRVVGRKVYGGQSSFLPLKVNYAGVMPVIFGSAILMFPAQILTYLGSATGMRFFNDFADSIGQGQLAYYIIFGLLILVFSYFWVSMMFKPVQIADDLKKNGGYIPGVRPGEPTAKFLDHIMTRLTLFGAISLTVIAVFPDFLLFTYNVPFSVAIFFGGTGMLITVGVLLDTMRQIETYLLQRHYDGFLKKGKIRGRSAARNKQLVDTAGLQNFWTAWRPLLFIGIALFVLGIISWFLNPA
;
A
#
# COMPACT_ATOMS: atom_id res chain seq x y z
N GLY A 1 9.91 -27.53 10.82
CA GLY A 1 9.86 -27.33 12.28
C GLY A 1 8.43 -27.21 12.78
N PRO A 2 8.15 -27.28 14.10
CA PRO A 2 6.79 -27.37 14.66
C PRO A 2 5.77 -26.37 14.10
N ILE A 3 6.20 -25.16 13.84
CA ILE A 3 5.36 -24.11 13.27
C ILE A 3 5.07 -24.39 11.78
N GLN A 4 6.08 -24.78 11.01
CA GLN A 4 5.92 -25.09 9.60
C GLN A 4 5.05 -26.33 9.38
N ASP A 5 5.23 -27.37 10.19
CA ASP A 5 4.48 -28.62 10.10
C ASP A 5 3.00 -28.38 10.40
N PHE A 6 2.70 -27.58 11.43
CA PHE A 6 1.34 -27.14 11.74
C PHE A 6 0.66 -26.37 10.60
N PHE A 7 1.36 -25.40 9.99
CA PHE A 7 0.79 -24.65 8.88
C PHE A 7 0.70 -25.45 7.58
N ALA A 8 1.55 -26.46 7.41
CA ALA A 8 1.43 -27.39 6.28
C ALA A 8 0.17 -28.24 6.39
N ASP A 9 -0.16 -28.70 7.61
CA ASP A 9 -1.37 -29.50 7.88
C ASP A 9 -2.65 -28.64 7.86
N GLN A 10 -2.55 -27.36 8.26
CA GLN A 10 -3.65 -26.41 8.22
C GLN A 10 -3.60 -25.48 6.98
N ALA A 11 -3.32 -25.98 5.81
CA ALA A 11 -3.21 -25.17 4.57
C ALA A 11 -4.46 -24.31 4.26
N SER A 12 -5.59 -24.56 4.91
CA SER A 12 -6.86 -23.83 4.78
C SER A 12 -7.15 -22.81 5.91
N ALA A 13 -6.41 -22.85 7.03
CA ALA A 13 -6.77 -22.07 8.24
C ALA A 13 -5.90 -20.83 8.50
N GLY A 14 -4.99 -20.47 7.61
CA GLY A 14 -4.04 -19.34 7.77
C GLY A 14 -4.66 -17.94 7.66
N GLY A 15 -5.94 -17.79 7.93
CA GLY A 15 -6.62 -16.49 7.98
C GLY A 15 -6.41 -15.76 9.32
N GLY A 16 -6.68 -14.47 9.36
CA GLY A 16 -6.59 -13.64 10.55
C GLY A 16 -5.27 -12.90 10.71
N LEU A 17 -4.96 -12.49 11.93
CA LEU A 17 -3.82 -11.63 12.25
C LEU A 17 -2.46 -12.19 11.82
N VAL A 18 -2.26 -13.51 11.99
CA VAL A 18 -1.01 -14.18 11.61
C VAL A 18 -0.80 -14.16 10.10
N GLY A 19 -1.86 -14.39 9.33
CA GLY A 19 -1.81 -14.29 7.86
C GLY A 19 -1.42 -12.88 7.39
N MET A 20 -2.02 -11.83 7.98
CA MET A 20 -1.64 -10.44 7.68
C MET A 20 -0.17 -10.15 8.02
N PHE A 21 0.27 -10.61 9.21
CA PHE A 21 1.66 -10.42 9.62
C PHE A 21 2.61 -11.13 8.66
N ASN A 22 2.27 -12.34 8.28
CA ASN A 22 3.06 -13.15 7.35
C ASN A 22 3.15 -12.51 5.96
N MET A 23 2.10 -11.83 5.50
CA MET A 23 2.11 -11.06 4.26
C MET A 23 3.20 -9.98 4.25
N PHE A 24 3.29 -9.18 5.33
CA PHE A 24 4.27 -8.10 5.44
C PHE A 24 5.70 -8.60 5.69
N THR A 25 5.85 -9.81 6.24
CA THR A 25 7.16 -10.41 6.53
C THR A 25 7.65 -11.37 5.44
N GLY A 26 6.82 -11.62 4.40
CA GLY A 26 7.18 -12.52 3.29
C GLY A 26 7.44 -13.97 3.73
N GLY A 27 6.71 -14.49 4.72
CA GLY A 27 6.88 -15.85 5.24
C GLY A 27 7.93 -15.99 6.34
N ALA A 28 8.63 -14.91 6.71
CA ALA A 28 9.71 -14.98 7.69
C ALA A 28 9.22 -15.35 9.10
N LEU A 29 8.00 -14.98 9.46
CA LEU A 29 7.41 -15.31 10.76
C LEU A 29 7.20 -16.82 10.91
N LEU A 30 6.62 -17.48 9.90
CA LEU A 30 6.36 -18.91 9.89
C LEU A 30 7.63 -19.75 9.93
N ASN A 31 8.72 -19.21 9.37
CA ASN A 31 10.03 -19.85 9.35
C ASN A 31 10.87 -19.56 10.61
N GLY A 32 10.36 -18.78 11.57
CA GLY A 32 11.12 -18.37 12.77
C GLY A 32 12.40 -17.60 12.43
N ALA A 33 12.39 -16.85 11.31
CA ALA A 33 13.56 -16.17 10.79
C ALA A 33 13.88 -14.90 11.58
N VAL A 34 15.12 -14.43 11.48
CA VAL A 34 15.59 -13.16 12.08
C VAL A 34 14.78 -11.96 11.58
N PHE A 35 14.19 -12.06 10.39
CA PHE A 35 13.34 -11.06 9.77
C PHE A 35 11.84 -11.20 10.13
N ALA A 36 11.49 -11.97 11.14
CA ALA A 36 10.09 -12.27 11.48
C ALA A 36 9.25 -11.02 11.81
N LEU A 37 9.80 -9.95 12.36
CA LEU A 37 9.11 -8.68 12.53
C LEU A 37 8.96 -7.87 11.23
N GLY A 38 9.77 -8.16 10.20
CA GLY A 38 9.77 -7.45 8.93
C GLY A 38 9.98 -5.95 9.08
N ILE A 39 9.28 -5.17 8.27
CA ILE A 39 9.32 -3.69 8.26
C ILE A 39 8.19 -3.08 9.12
N MET A 40 7.29 -3.87 9.69
CA MET A 40 6.12 -3.37 10.44
C MET A 40 6.46 -2.39 11.57
N PRO A 41 7.51 -2.62 12.42
CA PRO A 41 7.88 -1.66 13.45
C PRO A 41 8.27 -0.29 12.89
N TYR A 42 8.92 -0.24 11.73
CA TYR A 42 9.28 1.01 11.06
C TYR A 42 8.05 1.74 10.50
N ILE A 43 7.10 1.01 9.91
CA ILE A 43 5.84 1.59 9.43
C ILE A 43 5.12 2.26 10.59
N SER A 44 4.97 1.54 11.72
CA SER A 44 4.34 2.08 12.94
C SER A 44 5.08 3.33 13.45
N ALA A 45 6.41 3.30 13.53
CA ALA A 45 7.22 4.43 13.92
C ALA A 45 7.05 5.63 12.98
N SER A 46 7.03 5.39 11.68
CA SER A 46 6.84 6.43 10.66
C SER A 46 5.47 7.09 10.77
N ILE A 47 4.41 6.30 10.99
CA ILE A 47 3.05 6.80 11.22
C ILE A 47 3.00 7.69 12.46
N ILE A 48 3.54 7.19 13.57
CA ILE A 48 3.60 7.95 14.84
C ILE A 48 4.35 9.26 14.63
N MET A 49 5.50 9.25 13.97
CA MET A 49 6.28 10.48 13.72
C MET A 49 5.56 11.47 12.82
N GLN A 50 4.79 11.01 11.84
CA GLN A 50 3.98 11.88 10.98
C GLN A 50 2.80 12.49 11.75
N LEU A 51 2.11 11.70 12.58
CA LEU A 51 1.03 12.20 13.43
C LEU A 51 1.56 13.20 14.46
N VAL A 52 2.69 12.91 15.09
CA VAL A 52 3.36 13.82 16.02
C VAL A 52 3.79 15.10 15.30
N GLY A 53 4.27 14.99 14.06
CA GLY A 53 4.61 16.15 13.21
C GLY A 53 3.42 17.06 12.88
N ALA A 54 2.21 16.50 12.82
CA ALA A 54 0.99 17.28 12.60
C ALA A 54 0.51 18.01 13.87
N VAL A 55 0.74 17.42 15.05
CA VAL A 55 0.26 17.94 16.34
C VAL A 55 1.27 18.88 16.99
N PHE A 56 2.57 18.52 16.96
CA PHE A 56 3.62 19.26 17.66
C PHE A 56 4.30 20.29 16.76
N PRO A 57 4.21 21.62 17.07
CA PRO A 57 4.77 22.68 16.24
C PRO A 57 6.29 22.58 16.05
N VAL A 58 7.02 21.99 16.99
CA VAL A 58 8.47 21.80 16.92
C VAL A 58 8.84 20.88 15.76
N ILE A 59 8.15 19.74 15.61
CA ILE A 59 8.40 18.79 14.53
C ILE A 59 7.85 19.31 13.21
N ALA A 60 6.73 20.04 13.24
CA ALA A 60 6.19 20.73 12.06
C ALA A 60 7.20 21.74 11.48
N ARG A 61 7.92 22.49 12.32
CA ARG A 61 9.01 23.40 11.88
C ARG A 61 10.17 22.64 11.26
N LEU A 62 10.59 21.51 11.86
CA LEU A 62 11.63 20.66 11.29
C LEU A 62 11.26 20.14 9.90
N GLN A 63 9.98 19.83 9.65
CA GLN A 63 9.50 19.44 8.30
C GLN A 63 9.65 20.57 7.27
N GLN A 64 9.62 21.82 7.70
CA GLN A 64 9.76 23.01 6.85
C GLN A 64 11.23 23.41 6.61
N GLU A 65 12.17 22.91 7.41
CA GLU A 65 13.62 23.20 7.28
C GLU A 65 14.29 22.50 6.08
N GLY A 66 13.52 21.81 5.24
CA GLY A 66 14.04 21.14 4.03
C GLY A 66 14.80 19.87 4.34
N ASP A 67 15.94 19.63 3.65
CA ASP A 67 16.65 18.35 3.73
C ASP A 67 17.28 18.07 5.09
N VAL A 68 17.75 19.10 5.79
CA VAL A 68 18.33 18.97 7.14
C VAL A 68 17.28 18.55 8.16
N GLY A 69 16.09 19.14 8.10
CA GLY A 69 14.99 18.78 8.96
C GLY A 69 14.48 17.35 8.69
N ARG A 70 14.41 16.97 7.41
CA ARG A 70 14.04 15.58 7.02
C ARG A 70 15.02 14.55 7.56
N GLN A 71 16.32 14.83 7.53
CA GLN A 71 17.33 13.92 8.09
C GLN A 71 17.15 13.72 9.59
N LYS A 72 16.84 14.78 10.35
CA LYS A 72 16.56 14.69 11.79
C LYS A 72 15.29 13.87 12.07
N ILE A 73 14.22 14.08 11.29
CA ILE A 73 12.98 13.31 11.42
C ILE A 73 13.25 11.82 11.16
N ASN A 74 14.02 11.49 10.11
CA ASN A 74 14.40 10.11 9.83
C ASN A 74 15.21 9.49 10.98
N GLN A 75 16.12 10.26 11.63
CA GLN A 75 16.85 9.78 12.81
C GLN A 75 15.89 9.48 13.97
N TYR A 76 14.94 10.36 14.27
CA TYR A 76 13.94 10.13 15.32
C TYR A 76 13.06 8.91 15.00
N THR A 77 12.69 8.74 13.74
CA THR A 77 11.94 7.56 13.28
C THR A 77 12.73 6.27 13.51
N ARG A 78 14.06 6.26 13.26
CA ARG A 78 14.92 5.09 13.53
C ARG A 78 15.00 4.76 15.03
N TYR A 79 15.16 5.76 15.89
CA TYR A 79 15.18 5.54 17.34
C TYR A 79 13.84 4.99 17.83
N LEU A 80 12.73 5.56 17.34
CA LEU A 80 11.40 5.08 17.68
C LEU A 80 11.18 3.65 17.17
N THR A 81 11.65 3.33 15.96
CA THR A 81 11.62 1.98 15.40
C THR A 81 12.34 0.99 16.30
N LEU A 82 13.53 1.34 16.81
CA LEU A 82 14.29 0.48 17.72
C LEU A 82 13.49 0.17 18.99
N VAL A 83 12.87 1.18 19.60
CA VAL A 83 12.04 0.99 20.80
C VAL A 83 10.84 0.09 20.50
N ILE A 84 10.15 0.32 19.38
CA ILE A 84 9.00 -0.49 18.97
C ILE A 84 9.44 -1.93 18.66
N CYS A 85 10.59 -2.16 18.01
CA CYS A 85 11.14 -3.49 17.74
C CYS A 85 11.40 -4.27 19.03
N VAL A 86 11.99 -3.64 20.03
CA VAL A 86 12.27 -4.29 21.33
C VAL A 86 10.95 -4.68 22.01
N VAL A 87 9.98 -3.78 22.05
CA VAL A 87 8.67 -4.06 22.67
C VAL A 87 7.91 -5.15 21.91
N GLN A 88 7.78 -5.05 20.60
CA GLN A 88 7.07 -6.04 19.79
C GLN A 88 7.80 -7.38 19.76
N GLY A 89 9.13 -7.38 19.69
CA GLY A 89 9.95 -8.58 19.71
C GLY A 89 9.82 -9.34 21.04
N LEU A 90 9.87 -8.61 22.16
CA LEU A 90 9.63 -9.22 23.48
C LEU A 90 8.23 -9.81 23.59
N LEU A 91 7.19 -9.07 23.20
CA LEU A 91 5.81 -9.54 23.23
C LEU A 91 5.62 -10.80 22.38
N LEU A 92 6.17 -10.82 21.15
CA LEU A 92 6.12 -11.96 20.25
C LEU A 92 6.79 -13.20 20.88
N LEU A 93 7.99 -13.05 21.40
CA LEU A 93 8.75 -14.16 21.98
C LEU A 93 8.15 -14.67 23.31
N VAL A 94 7.61 -13.77 24.13
CA VAL A 94 6.87 -14.17 25.35
C VAL A 94 5.63 -14.98 24.96
N ALA A 95 4.86 -14.54 23.98
CA ALA A 95 3.68 -15.24 23.52
C ALA A 95 4.04 -16.62 22.93
N LEU A 96 5.13 -16.71 22.15
CA LEU A 96 5.64 -18.00 21.64
C LEU A 96 6.11 -18.95 22.75
N SER A 97 6.65 -18.41 23.86
CA SER A 97 7.16 -19.24 24.97
C SER A 97 6.07 -19.66 25.96
N THR A 98 5.02 -18.83 26.15
CA THR A 98 3.97 -19.11 27.16
C THR A 98 2.75 -19.79 26.57
N ASN A 99 2.27 -19.30 25.43
CA ASN A 99 1.07 -19.84 24.79
C ASN A 99 1.18 -19.72 23.26
N PRO A 100 1.91 -20.63 22.60
CA PRO A 100 2.09 -20.60 21.15
C PRO A 100 0.76 -20.71 20.38
N ALA A 101 -0.26 -21.38 20.92
CA ALA A 101 -1.57 -21.52 20.31
C ALA A 101 -2.29 -20.17 20.12
N SER A 102 -2.04 -19.18 20.97
CA SER A 102 -2.63 -17.84 20.83
C SER A 102 -2.12 -17.07 19.63
N LEU A 103 -0.90 -17.35 19.16
CA LEU A 103 -0.27 -16.71 18.01
C LEU A 103 -0.43 -17.53 16.73
N ILE A 104 -0.20 -18.84 16.83
CA ILE A 104 -0.13 -19.75 15.69
C ILE A 104 -1.55 -20.15 15.24
N GLY A 105 -2.48 -20.29 16.19
CA GLY A 105 -3.87 -20.68 15.96
C GLY A 105 -4.38 -21.61 17.05
N GLN A 106 -5.70 -21.60 17.29
CA GLN A 106 -6.33 -22.37 18.38
C GLN A 106 -6.19 -23.91 18.26
N GLY A 107 -5.72 -24.41 17.10
CA GLY A 107 -5.47 -25.84 16.87
C GLY A 107 -4.04 -26.29 17.17
N PHE A 108 -3.11 -25.39 17.51
CA PHE A 108 -1.73 -25.80 17.78
C PHE A 108 -1.60 -26.51 19.12
N ASN A 109 -1.26 -27.80 19.04
CA ASN A 109 -1.05 -28.62 20.21
C ASN A 109 0.45 -28.98 20.35
N PRO A 110 1.16 -28.48 21.39
CA PRO A 110 2.58 -28.78 21.59
C PRO A 110 2.88 -30.28 21.77
N ALA A 111 1.89 -31.07 22.16
CA ALA A 111 2.06 -32.53 22.30
C ALA A 111 2.13 -33.25 20.95
N GLU A 112 1.55 -32.68 19.90
CA GLU A 112 1.47 -33.26 18.55
C GLU A 112 2.60 -32.77 17.64
N TYR A 113 2.86 -31.46 17.65
CA TYR A 113 3.85 -30.84 16.78
C TYR A 113 5.21 -30.58 17.44
N GLY A 114 5.28 -30.77 18.77
CA GLY A 114 6.48 -30.52 19.55
C GLY A 114 6.58 -29.10 20.12
N ASN A 115 7.53 -28.90 21.04
CA ASN A 115 7.76 -27.60 21.67
C ASN A 115 8.42 -26.62 20.67
N VAL A 116 7.83 -25.45 20.53
CA VAL A 116 8.38 -24.36 19.69
C VAL A 116 9.69 -23.83 20.26
N VAL A 117 9.79 -23.76 21.60
CA VAL A 117 10.96 -23.27 22.32
C VAL A 117 11.61 -24.39 23.11
N ILE A 118 12.82 -24.77 22.75
CA ILE A 118 13.60 -25.84 23.40
C ILE A 118 14.55 -25.26 24.45
N ALA A 119 14.99 -24.01 24.28
CA ALA A 119 15.92 -23.32 25.16
C ALA A 119 15.25 -22.81 26.45
N SER A 120 16.06 -22.52 27.48
CA SER A 120 15.58 -21.84 28.68
C SER A 120 15.00 -20.48 28.34
N GLN A 121 13.89 -20.11 29.00
CA GLN A 121 13.06 -18.95 28.64
C GLN A 121 13.83 -17.62 28.61
N VAL A 122 14.64 -17.33 29.63
CA VAL A 122 15.33 -16.03 29.74
C VAL A 122 16.39 -15.80 28.65
N PRO A 123 17.34 -16.71 28.39
CA PRO A 123 18.27 -16.57 27.28
C PRO A 123 17.57 -16.49 25.93
N PHE A 124 16.50 -17.27 25.70
CA PHE A 124 15.71 -17.22 24.46
C PHE A 124 15.10 -15.84 24.25
N LEU A 125 14.49 -15.23 25.28
CA LEU A 125 13.89 -13.90 25.18
C LEU A 125 14.95 -12.82 24.85
N ILE A 126 16.11 -12.85 25.53
CA ILE A 126 17.15 -11.84 25.33
C ILE A 126 17.77 -11.99 23.92
N THR A 127 18.25 -13.17 23.58
CA THR A 127 18.92 -13.41 22.29
C THR A 127 17.96 -13.24 21.12
N GLY A 128 16.73 -13.76 21.25
CA GLY A 128 15.69 -13.62 20.24
C GLY A 128 15.31 -12.17 19.98
N THR A 129 15.13 -11.36 21.03
CA THR A 129 14.83 -9.91 20.87
C THR A 129 15.95 -9.19 20.17
N ILE A 130 17.21 -9.48 20.50
CA ILE A 130 18.37 -8.87 19.83
C ILE A 130 18.38 -9.25 18.34
N PHE A 131 18.21 -10.52 18.01
CA PHE A 131 18.19 -10.97 16.62
C PHE A 131 17.04 -10.35 15.80
N LEU A 132 15.84 -10.32 16.33
CA LEU A 132 14.67 -9.72 15.67
C LEU A 132 14.86 -8.21 15.44
N THR A 133 15.41 -7.53 16.44
CA THR A 133 15.71 -6.10 16.34
C THR A 133 16.79 -5.82 15.30
N CYS A 134 17.87 -6.60 15.29
CA CYS A 134 18.92 -6.50 14.28
C CYS A 134 18.39 -6.75 12.88
N GLY A 135 17.55 -7.78 12.68
CA GLY A 135 16.92 -8.08 11.41
C GLY A 135 16.09 -6.92 10.87
N THR A 136 15.22 -6.35 11.70
CA THR A 136 14.42 -5.18 11.32
C THR A 136 15.29 -3.97 10.99
N MET A 137 16.33 -3.68 11.78
CA MET A 137 17.23 -2.56 11.52
C MET A 137 18.01 -2.71 10.21
N ILE A 138 18.40 -3.94 9.84
CA ILE A 138 19.02 -4.21 8.53
C ILE A 138 18.02 -3.95 7.40
N MET A 139 16.75 -4.38 7.54
CA MET A 139 15.71 -4.12 6.55
C MET A 139 15.45 -2.63 6.37
N VAL A 140 15.38 -1.87 7.46
CA VAL A 140 15.23 -0.40 7.44
C VAL A 140 16.41 0.25 6.73
N TRP A 141 17.64 -0.15 7.06
CA TRP A 141 18.84 0.36 6.42
C TRP A 141 18.84 0.09 4.90
N LEU A 142 18.47 -1.13 4.47
CA LEU A 142 18.33 -1.45 3.05
C LEU A 142 17.28 -0.58 2.36
N GLY A 143 16.10 -0.41 2.98
CA GLY A 143 15.04 0.45 2.45
C GLY A 143 15.48 1.90 2.28
N GLU A 144 16.25 2.42 3.23
CA GLU A 144 16.81 3.77 3.14
C GLU A 144 17.88 3.89 2.05
N GLN A 145 18.76 2.88 1.89
CA GLN A 145 19.74 2.87 0.80
C GLN A 145 19.06 2.86 -0.57
N ILE A 146 17.98 2.07 -0.73
CA ILE A 146 17.18 2.07 -1.96
C ILE A 146 16.55 3.44 -2.21
N THR A 147 16.01 4.08 -1.17
CA THR A 147 15.40 5.41 -1.30
C THR A 147 16.42 6.50 -1.65
N GLN A 148 17.64 6.45 -1.07
CA GLN A 148 18.66 7.47 -1.28
C GLN A 148 19.43 7.32 -2.60
N LYS A 149 19.73 6.09 -2.98
CA LYS A 149 20.60 5.78 -4.13
C LYS A 149 19.87 5.15 -5.30
N GLY A 150 18.68 4.63 -5.08
CA GLY A 150 17.85 3.95 -6.07
C GLY A 150 16.72 4.81 -6.62
N ILE A 151 15.67 4.15 -7.08
CA ILE A 151 14.46 4.76 -7.64
C ILE A 151 13.27 4.30 -6.79
N GLY A 152 12.40 5.22 -6.43
CA GLY A 152 11.20 4.92 -5.66
C GLY A 152 11.39 5.04 -4.15
N ASN A 153 10.35 4.69 -3.41
CA ASN A 153 10.40 4.57 -1.95
C ASN A 153 10.86 3.15 -1.58
N GLY A 154 12.08 3.02 -1.07
CA GLY A 154 12.68 1.71 -0.76
C GLY A 154 11.90 0.90 0.25
N ILE A 155 11.26 1.55 1.23
CA ILE A 155 10.41 0.86 2.21
C ILE A 155 9.18 0.25 1.54
N SER A 156 8.50 1.01 0.69
CA SER A 156 7.35 0.52 -0.08
C SER A 156 7.74 -0.61 -1.03
N LEU A 157 8.92 -0.52 -1.65
CA LEU A 157 9.46 -1.60 -2.50
C LEU A 157 9.75 -2.87 -1.71
N LEU A 158 10.32 -2.77 -0.50
CA LEU A 158 10.55 -3.94 0.35
C LEU A 158 9.23 -4.62 0.77
N ILE A 159 8.19 -3.84 1.09
CA ILE A 159 6.85 -4.38 1.37
C ILE A 159 6.32 -5.12 0.13
N THR A 160 6.46 -4.51 -1.04
CA THR A 160 6.01 -5.12 -2.31
C THR A 160 6.75 -6.42 -2.60
N VAL A 161 8.07 -6.48 -2.39
CA VAL A 161 8.87 -7.69 -2.55
C VAL A 161 8.42 -8.78 -1.57
N SER A 162 8.16 -8.42 -0.31
CA SER A 162 7.65 -9.37 0.69
C SER A 162 6.30 -9.95 0.28
N ILE A 163 5.39 -9.13 -0.25
CA ILE A 163 4.09 -9.60 -0.75
C ILE A 163 4.28 -10.53 -1.96
N ILE A 164 5.08 -10.11 -2.95
CA ILE A 164 5.31 -10.90 -4.19
C ILE A 164 6.01 -12.23 -3.88
N SER A 165 6.86 -12.31 -2.86
CA SER A 165 7.53 -13.56 -2.47
C SER A 165 6.55 -14.68 -2.08
N GLY A 166 5.35 -14.34 -1.62
CA GLY A 166 4.27 -15.28 -1.32
C GLY A 166 3.49 -15.76 -2.56
N LEU A 167 3.67 -15.09 -3.73
CA LEU A 167 2.90 -15.39 -4.94
C LEU A 167 3.04 -16.84 -5.44
N PRO A 168 4.24 -17.46 -5.48
CA PRO A 168 4.35 -18.86 -5.92
C PRO A 168 3.52 -19.83 -5.05
N GLY A 169 3.53 -19.63 -3.72
CA GLY A 169 2.72 -20.42 -2.79
C GLY A 169 1.22 -20.21 -2.99
N ALA A 170 0.80 -18.97 -3.22
CA ALA A 170 -0.59 -18.64 -3.50
C ALA A 170 -1.09 -19.26 -4.82
N VAL A 171 -0.26 -19.26 -5.87
CA VAL A 171 -0.59 -19.91 -7.15
C VAL A 171 -0.69 -21.42 -7.00
N ALA A 172 0.21 -22.05 -6.23
CA ALA A 172 0.15 -23.48 -5.94
C ALA A 172 -1.12 -23.84 -5.15
N ALA A 173 -1.47 -23.06 -4.15
CA ALA A 173 -2.71 -23.25 -3.37
C ALA A 173 -3.96 -23.05 -4.24
N ALA A 174 -3.98 -22.05 -5.10
CA ALA A 174 -5.06 -21.81 -6.05
C ALA A 174 -5.21 -22.98 -7.05
N TYR A 175 -4.09 -23.51 -7.58
CA TYR A 175 -4.12 -24.65 -8.46
C TYR A 175 -4.72 -25.90 -7.78
N GLN A 176 -4.31 -26.20 -6.53
CA GLN A 176 -4.86 -27.31 -5.76
C GLN A 176 -6.36 -27.13 -5.49
N MET A 177 -6.79 -25.89 -5.24
CA MET A 177 -8.18 -25.58 -4.90
C MET A 177 -9.13 -25.66 -6.09
N PHE A 178 -8.72 -25.22 -7.28
CA PHE A 178 -9.59 -25.11 -8.46
C PHE A 178 -9.43 -26.23 -9.48
N VAL A 179 -8.29 -26.91 -9.53
CA VAL A 179 -7.94 -27.88 -10.59
C VAL A 179 -7.73 -29.29 -10.08
N ALA A 180 -7.41 -29.48 -8.79
CA ALA A 180 -7.21 -30.82 -8.22
C ALA A 180 -8.53 -31.62 -8.21
N PRO A 181 -8.48 -32.96 -8.49
CA PRO A 181 -9.68 -33.76 -8.63
C PRO A 181 -10.51 -33.79 -7.34
N VAL A 182 -11.83 -33.66 -7.51
CA VAL A 182 -12.87 -33.76 -6.49
C VAL A 182 -12.73 -35.11 -5.77
N GLY A 183 -12.23 -35.10 -4.54
CA GLY A 183 -12.04 -36.34 -3.76
C GLY A 183 -11.17 -36.22 -2.51
N SER A 184 -10.47 -35.13 -2.34
CA SER A 184 -9.79 -34.78 -1.08
C SER A 184 -10.72 -33.87 -0.25
N GLU A 185 -10.85 -34.15 1.04
CA GLU A 185 -11.69 -33.45 2.02
C GLU A 185 -11.33 -31.96 2.18
N GLY A 186 -11.56 -31.17 1.16
CA GLY A 186 -11.44 -29.73 1.16
C GLY A 186 -12.52 -29.17 0.25
N THR A 187 -13.16 -28.09 0.66
CA THR A 187 -14.13 -27.35 -0.13
C THR A 187 -13.57 -27.06 -1.52
N SER A 188 -13.81 -27.96 -2.45
CA SER A 188 -13.41 -27.79 -3.85
C SER A 188 -14.33 -26.76 -4.49
N LEU A 189 -13.88 -25.51 -4.54
CA LEU A 189 -14.47 -24.53 -5.43
C LEU A 189 -14.24 -25.01 -6.87
N GLY A 190 -15.26 -24.94 -7.71
CA GLY A 190 -15.17 -25.42 -9.08
C GLY A 190 -14.35 -24.49 -9.99
N VAL A 191 -14.13 -24.95 -11.22
CA VAL A 191 -13.48 -24.12 -12.26
C VAL A 191 -14.20 -22.79 -12.51
N PRO A 192 -15.55 -22.69 -12.40
CA PRO A 192 -16.27 -21.42 -12.55
C PRO A 192 -15.86 -20.37 -11.54
N GLU A 193 -15.67 -20.73 -10.27
CA GLU A 193 -15.24 -19.82 -9.20
C GLU A 193 -13.81 -19.36 -9.43
N GLY A 194 -12.94 -20.22 -9.96
CA GLY A 194 -11.59 -19.86 -10.37
C GLY A 194 -11.58 -18.81 -11.49
N VAL A 195 -12.44 -18.94 -12.49
CA VAL A 195 -12.60 -17.94 -13.56
C VAL A 195 -13.13 -16.62 -13.00
N LEU A 196 -14.09 -16.67 -12.06
CA LEU A 196 -14.62 -15.47 -11.41
C LEU A 196 -13.54 -14.74 -10.60
N MET A 197 -12.68 -15.47 -9.90
CA MET A 197 -11.57 -14.89 -9.16
C MET A 197 -10.53 -14.25 -10.10
N LEU A 198 -10.20 -14.87 -11.22
CA LEU A 198 -9.34 -14.25 -12.24
C LEU A 198 -9.96 -12.97 -12.80
N ALA A 199 -11.24 -12.98 -13.09
CA ALA A 199 -11.96 -11.80 -13.56
C ALA A 199 -11.95 -10.68 -12.52
N LEU A 200 -12.10 -11.01 -11.22
CA LEU A 200 -11.98 -10.08 -10.10
C LEU A 200 -10.58 -9.45 -10.07
N LEU A 201 -9.52 -10.26 -10.18
CA LEU A 201 -8.13 -9.80 -10.22
C LEU A 201 -7.93 -8.73 -11.30
N PHE A 202 -8.35 -9.02 -12.54
CA PHE A 202 -8.20 -8.06 -13.65
C PHE A 202 -9.05 -6.81 -13.46
N THR A 203 -10.27 -6.95 -12.96
CA THR A 203 -11.19 -5.82 -12.72
C THR A 203 -10.65 -4.90 -11.63
N VAL A 204 -10.19 -5.44 -10.52
CA VAL A 204 -9.60 -4.68 -9.40
C VAL A 204 -8.31 -3.98 -9.84
N THR A 205 -7.43 -4.69 -10.57
CA THR A 205 -6.21 -4.08 -11.11
C THR A 205 -6.53 -2.93 -12.06
N ALA A 206 -7.45 -3.13 -13.00
CA ALA A 206 -7.85 -2.10 -13.95
C ALA A 206 -8.49 -0.88 -13.26
N ALA A 207 -9.36 -1.11 -12.28
CA ALA A 207 -9.97 -0.04 -11.48
C ALA A 207 -8.93 0.76 -10.70
N LEU A 208 -7.97 0.07 -10.07
CA LEU A 208 -6.89 0.70 -9.32
C LEU A 208 -6.01 1.56 -10.23
N VAL A 209 -5.61 1.02 -11.40
CA VAL A 209 -4.82 1.77 -12.39
C VAL A 209 -5.59 2.99 -12.88
N ALA A 210 -6.89 2.84 -13.17
CA ALA A 210 -7.74 3.94 -13.62
C ALA A 210 -7.82 5.08 -12.58
N ILE A 211 -8.03 4.74 -11.30
CA ILE A 211 -8.15 5.73 -10.22
C ILE A 211 -6.82 6.42 -9.91
N THR A 212 -5.72 5.66 -9.91
CA THR A 212 -4.38 6.23 -9.62
C THR A 212 -3.87 7.11 -10.75
N GLN A 213 -4.30 6.88 -11.98
CA GLN A 213 -3.95 7.70 -13.14
C GLN A 213 -4.94 8.83 -13.41
N ALA A 214 -6.14 8.75 -12.85
CA ALA A 214 -7.17 9.77 -13.02
C ALA A 214 -6.69 11.12 -12.48
N GLN A 215 -6.80 12.17 -13.31
CA GLN A 215 -6.42 13.53 -12.95
C GLN A 215 -7.41 14.55 -13.50
N ARG A 216 -7.71 15.57 -12.68
CA ARG A 216 -8.48 16.74 -13.11
C ARG A 216 -7.53 17.81 -13.59
N LYS A 217 -7.62 18.20 -14.84
CA LYS A 217 -6.81 19.26 -15.45
C LYS A 217 -7.49 20.62 -15.25
N ILE A 218 -6.86 21.52 -14.48
CA ILE A 218 -7.36 22.89 -14.28
C ILE A 218 -6.63 23.79 -15.27
N PRO A 219 -7.33 24.56 -16.13
CA PRO A 219 -6.68 25.46 -17.07
C PRO A 219 -6.02 26.62 -16.30
N VAL A 220 -4.76 26.90 -16.63
CA VAL A 220 -3.98 28.03 -16.12
C VAL A 220 -3.54 28.85 -17.30
N GLN A 221 -3.79 30.16 -17.28
CA GLN A 221 -3.35 31.10 -18.29
C GLN A 221 -2.22 31.97 -17.73
N TYR A 222 -1.19 32.18 -18.54
CA TYR A 222 -0.09 33.08 -18.21
C TYR A 222 -0.24 34.39 -18.95
N ALA A 223 -0.02 35.49 -18.25
CA ALA A 223 -0.06 36.83 -18.86
C ALA A 223 0.98 36.96 -19.99
N LYS A 224 0.57 37.57 -21.09
CA LYS A 224 1.50 37.90 -22.17
C LYS A 224 2.47 38.98 -21.68
N ARG A 225 3.77 38.71 -21.77
CA ARG A 225 4.81 39.72 -21.52
C ARG A 225 5.38 40.18 -22.87
N VAL A 226 5.37 41.48 -23.10
CA VAL A 226 6.00 42.10 -24.27
C VAL A 226 7.36 42.60 -23.83
N VAL A 227 8.44 42.06 -24.40
CA VAL A 227 9.80 42.51 -24.18
C VAL A 227 10.34 42.98 -25.53
N GLY A 228 10.35 44.29 -25.73
CA GLY A 228 10.67 44.91 -27.01
C GLY A 228 9.64 44.56 -28.11
N ARG A 229 10.11 44.09 -29.25
CA ARG A 229 9.24 43.65 -30.37
C ARG A 229 8.77 42.18 -30.28
N LYS A 230 9.18 41.45 -29.26
CA LYS A 230 8.81 40.02 -29.08
C LYS A 230 7.77 39.86 -27.98
N VAL A 231 6.70 39.18 -28.32
CA VAL A 231 5.65 38.78 -27.34
C VAL A 231 6.00 37.39 -26.77
N TYR A 232 6.28 37.35 -25.49
CA TYR A 232 6.52 36.12 -24.74
C TYR A 232 5.30 35.82 -23.85
N GLY A 233 4.85 34.56 -23.83
CA GLY A 233 3.73 34.13 -22.99
C GLY A 233 2.40 34.03 -23.74
N GLY A 234 1.32 33.93 -23.02
CA GLY A 234 -0.03 33.66 -23.56
C GLY A 234 -0.27 32.18 -23.87
N GLN A 235 0.60 31.28 -23.41
CA GLN A 235 0.36 29.85 -23.49
C GLN A 235 -0.61 29.44 -22.37
N SER A 236 -1.65 28.70 -22.73
CA SER A 236 -2.50 28.03 -21.78
C SER A 236 -1.80 26.73 -21.35
N SER A 237 -1.66 26.56 -20.06
CA SER A 237 -1.15 25.31 -19.44
C SER A 237 -2.25 24.70 -18.58
N PHE A 238 -2.03 23.48 -18.09
CA PHE A 238 -2.96 22.83 -17.20
C PHE A 238 -2.25 22.43 -15.91
N LEU A 239 -2.91 22.68 -14.78
CA LEU A 239 -2.50 22.16 -13.48
C LEU A 239 -3.17 20.80 -13.28
N PRO A 240 -2.43 19.67 -13.33
CA PRO A 240 -3.01 18.34 -13.13
C PRO A 240 -3.18 18.07 -11.63
N LEU A 241 -4.42 17.90 -11.17
CA LEU A 241 -4.73 17.43 -9.82
C LEU A 241 -5.12 15.96 -9.87
N LYS A 242 -4.36 15.10 -9.21
CA LYS A 242 -4.67 13.66 -9.12
C LYS A 242 -5.93 13.44 -8.32
N VAL A 243 -6.80 12.50 -8.72
CA VAL A 243 -7.98 12.10 -7.97
C VAL A 243 -7.57 11.38 -6.70
N ASN A 244 -6.63 10.44 -6.81
CA ASN A 244 -5.99 9.81 -5.66
C ASN A 244 -4.62 10.46 -5.43
N TYR A 245 -4.61 11.59 -4.70
CA TYR A 245 -3.37 12.31 -4.37
C TYR A 245 -2.58 11.61 -3.25
N ALA A 246 -3.28 10.93 -2.34
CA ALA A 246 -2.70 10.19 -1.23
C ALA A 246 -2.01 8.87 -1.66
N GLY A 247 -2.29 8.39 -2.88
CA GLY A 247 -1.76 7.11 -3.38
C GLY A 247 -2.31 5.92 -2.59
N VAL A 248 -1.48 4.94 -2.32
CA VAL A 248 -1.83 3.74 -1.54
C VAL A 248 -1.49 3.86 -0.05
N MET A 249 -0.86 4.95 0.38
CA MET A 249 -0.44 5.15 1.77
C MET A 249 -1.57 5.04 2.79
N PRO A 250 -2.78 5.57 2.56
CA PRO A 250 -3.89 5.43 3.51
C PRO A 250 -4.27 3.97 3.79
N VAL A 251 -4.15 3.10 2.78
CA VAL A 251 -4.44 1.66 2.94
C VAL A 251 -3.38 0.98 3.78
N ILE A 252 -2.09 1.27 3.51
CA ILE A 252 -0.97 0.74 4.29
C ILE A 252 -1.09 1.18 5.76
N PHE A 253 -1.42 2.46 6.00
CA PHE A 253 -1.57 2.98 7.35
C PHE A 253 -2.81 2.44 8.05
N GLY A 254 -3.93 2.34 7.34
CA GLY A 254 -5.17 1.78 7.86
C GLY A 254 -4.98 0.32 8.30
N SER A 255 -4.33 -0.50 7.49
CA SER A 255 -4.04 -1.90 7.83
C SER A 255 -3.07 -2.01 9.01
N ALA A 256 -2.00 -1.21 9.04
CA ALA A 256 -1.03 -1.22 10.13
C ALA A 256 -1.65 -0.79 11.48
N ILE A 257 -2.50 0.26 11.46
CA ILE A 257 -3.17 0.75 12.68
C ILE A 257 -4.21 -0.23 13.19
N LEU A 258 -4.92 -0.94 12.33
CA LEU A 258 -5.86 -1.98 12.78
C LEU A 258 -5.13 -3.19 13.37
N MET A 259 -4.02 -3.57 12.76
CA MET A 259 -3.25 -4.72 13.18
C MET A 259 -2.63 -4.54 14.57
N PHE A 260 -2.16 -3.34 14.90
CA PHE A 260 -1.44 -3.08 16.14
C PHE A 260 -2.31 -3.25 17.42
N PRO A 261 -3.50 -2.61 17.53
CA PRO A 261 -4.40 -2.85 18.67
C PRO A 261 -4.89 -4.29 18.75
N ALA A 262 -5.19 -4.92 17.62
CA ALA A 262 -5.63 -6.30 17.59
C ALA A 262 -4.57 -7.26 18.19
N GLN A 263 -3.28 -7.04 17.84
CA GLN A 263 -2.18 -7.81 18.45
C GLN A 263 -2.08 -7.57 19.96
N ILE A 264 -2.12 -6.32 20.42
CA ILE A 264 -2.04 -6.00 21.85
C ILE A 264 -3.21 -6.67 22.60
N LEU A 265 -4.41 -6.62 22.06
CA LEU A 265 -5.59 -7.26 22.67
C LEU A 265 -5.45 -8.77 22.76
N THR A 266 -4.95 -9.41 21.70
CA THR A 266 -4.67 -10.87 21.71
C THR A 266 -3.62 -11.22 22.76
N TYR A 267 -2.54 -10.42 22.88
CA TYR A 267 -1.52 -10.64 23.92
C TYR A 267 -2.06 -10.42 25.34
N LEU A 268 -2.88 -9.38 25.55
CA LEU A 268 -3.53 -9.14 26.83
C LEU A 268 -4.52 -10.26 27.18
N GLY A 269 -5.29 -10.72 26.20
CA GLY A 269 -6.22 -11.85 26.36
C GLY A 269 -5.50 -13.13 26.76
N SER A 270 -4.36 -13.45 26.12
CA SER A 270 -3.55 -14.60 26.45
C SER A 270 -2.87 -14.49 27.82
N ALA A 271 -2.41 -13.30 28.21
CA ALA A 271 -1.73 -13.04 29.47
C ALA A 271 -2.68 -12.99 30.68
N THR A 272 -3.88 -12.39 30.49
CA THR A 272 -4.86 -12.21 31.57
C THR A 272 -5.88 -13.33 31.67
N GLY A 273 -6.03 -14.16 30.62
CA GLY A 273 -7.04 -15.21 30.51
C GLY A 273 -8.47 -14.67 30.38
N MET A 274 -8.65 -13.35 30.19
CA MET A 274 -9.96 -12.72 30.04
C MET A 274 -10.48 -12.87 28.62
N ARG A 275 -11.61 -13.55 28.44
CA ARG A 275 -12.27 -13.75 27.14
C ARG A 275 -12.63 -12.43 26.44
N PHE A 276 -12.97 -11.40 27.20
CA PHE A 276 -13.33 -10.07 26.67
C PHE A 276 -12.29 -9.51 25.69
N PHE A 277 -11.00 -9.63 25.98
CA PHE A 277 -9.94 -9.14 25.10
C PHE A 277 -9.84 -9.95 23.80
N ASN A 278 -10.03 -11.27 23.89
CA ASN A 278 -10.03 -12.14 22.71
C ASN A 278 -11.27 -11.90 21.85
N ASP A 279 -12.45 -11.83 22.45
CA ASP A 279 -13.71 -11.57 21.74
C ASP A 279 -13.68 -10.20 21.02
N PHE A 280 -13.03 -9.20 21.64
CA PHE A 280 -12.88 -7.89 21.04
C PHE A 280 -11.82 -7.90 19.91
N ALA A 281 -10.72 -8.62 20.08
CA ALA A 281 -9.71 -8.80 19.02
C ALA A 281 -10.31 -9.53 17.80
N ASP A 282 -11.11 -10.57 18.05
CA ASP A 282 -11.81 -11.32 17.00
C ASP A 282 -12.86 -10.47 16.28
N SER A 283 -13.55 -9.58 16.99
CA SER A 283 -14.51 -8.64 16.39
C SER A 283 -13.87 -7.62 15.43
N ILE A 284 -12.59 -7.27 15.67
CA ILE A 284 -11.79 -6.39 14.79
C ILE A 284 -10.99 -7.23 13.77
N GLY A 285 -11.10 -8.55 13.81
CA GLY A 285 -10.44 -9.47 12.89
C GLY A 285 -10.99 -9.38 11.46
N GLN A 286 -10.17 -9.75 10.48
CA GLN A 286 -10.60 -9.84 9.08
C GLN A 286 -11.75 -10.87 8.95
N GLY A 287 -12.68 -10.56 8.04
CA GLY A 287 -13.90 -11.36 7.86
C GLY A 287 -15.11 -10.87 8.64
N GLN A 288 -14.93 -9.98 9.62
CA GLN A 288 -16.03 -9.36 10.38
C GLN A 288 -16.48 -8.05 9.76
N LEU A 289 -17.76 -7.77 9.77
CA LEU A 289 -18.32 -6.51 9.22
C LEU A 289 -17.72 -5.28 9.92
N ALA A 290 -17.48 -5.36 11.23
CA ALA A 290 -16.85 -4.28 12.01
C ALA A 290 -15.46 -3.93 11.48
N TYR A 291 -14.65 -4.94 11.12
CA TYR A 291 -13.34 -4.72 10.50
C TYR A 291 -13.46 -3.84 9.24
N TYR A 292 -14.35 -4.19 8.32
CA TYR A 292 -14.49 -3.49 7.04
C TYR A 292 -14.99 -2.06 7.21
N ILE A 293 -15.90 -1.82 8.17
CA ILE A 293 -16.39 -0.46 8.48
C ILE A 293 -15.25 0.39 9.06
N ILE A 294 -14.53 -0.12 10.05
CA ILE A 294 -13.44 0.61 10.70
C ILE A 294 -12.30 0.84 9.71
N PHE A 295 -11.95 -0.16 8.91
CA PHE A 295 -10.90 -0.06 7.90
C PHE A 295 -11.24 0.98 6.83
N GLY A 296 -12.49 0.97 6.31
CA GLY A 296 -12.95 1.98 5.36
C GLY A 296 -12.92 3.39 5.92
N LEU A 297 -13.34 3.56 7.18
CA LEU A 297 -13.29 4.85 7.88
C LEU A 297 -11.84 5.31 8.07
N LEU A 298 -10.93 4.42 8.45
CA LEU A 298 -9.51 4.73 8.57
C LEU A 298 -8.90 5.16 7.24
N ILE A 299 -9.18 4.44 6.14
CA ILE A 299 -8.72 4.82 4.80
C ILE A 299 -9.19 6.24 4.48
N LEU A 300 -10.44 6.57 4.77
CA LEU A 300 -11.02 7.88 4.51
C LEU A 300 -10.32 8.97 5.35
N VAL A 301 -10.19 8.77 6.66
CA VAL A 301 -9.52 9.71 7.58
C VAL A 301 -8.06 9.93 7.15
N PHE A 302 -7.31 8.84 6.88
CA PHE A 302 -5.92 8.95 6.47
C PHE A 302 -5.74 9.55 5.08
N SER A 303 -6.69 9.37 4.16
CA SER A 303 -6.67 10.04 2.86
C SER A 303 -6.74 11.55 3.01
N TYR A 304 -7.66 12.05 3.84
CA TYR A 304 -7.74 13.48 4.13
C TYR A 304 -6.50 14.00 4.87
N PHE A 305 -6.06 13.26 5.88
CA PHE A 305 -4.86 13.61 6.63
C PHE A 305 -3.64 13.73 5.70
N TRP A 306 -3.41 12.73 4.84
CA TRP A 306 -2.27 12.69 3.92
C TRP A 306 -2.31 13.83 2.90
N VAL A 307 -3.49 14.07 2.32
CA VAL A 307 -3.66 15.18 1.37
C VAL A 307 -3.43 16.53 2.04
N SER A 308 -3.91 16.75 3.26
CA SER A 308 -3.68 18.00 3.98
C SER A 308 -2.21 18.26 4.28
N MET A 309 -1.41 17.22 4.46
CA MET A 309 0.04 17.32 4.69
C MET A 309 0.83 17.62 3.40
N MET A 310 0.42 17.02 2.27
CA MET A 310 1.15 17.11 1.02
C MET A 310 0.68 18.24 0.11
N PHE A 311 -0.59 18.58 0.13
CA PHE A 311 -1.17 19.61 -0.71
C PHE A 311 -1.27 20.93 0.04
N LYS A 312 -0.51 21.93 -0.41
CA LYS A 312 -0.47 23.28 0.19
C LYS A 312 -1.06 24.30 -0.77
N PRO A 313 -2.39 24.52 -0.75
CA PRO A 313 -3.08 25.34 -1.75
C PRO A 313 -2.60 26.80 -1.75
N VAL A 314 -2.25 27.34 -0.58
CA VAL A 314 -1.74 28.72 -0.45
C VAL A 314 -0.42 28.89 -1.19
N GLN A 315 0.53 27.96 -1.00
CA GLN A 315 1.83 28.04 -1.68
C GLN A 315 1.68 27.95 -3.21
N ILE A 316 0.82 27.03 -3.68
CA ILE A 316 0.56 26.85 -5.11
C ILE A 316 -0.07 28.13 -5.71
N ALA A 317 -1.02 28.75 -5.00
CA ALA A 317 -1.65 29.98 -5.44
C ALA A 317 -0.67 31.17 -5.48
N ASP A 318 0.22 31.27 -4.50
CA ASP A 318 1.27 32.29 -4.46
C ASP A 318 2.31 32.10 -5.57
N ASP A 319 2.72 30.86 -5.84
CA ASP A 319 3.66 30.55 -6.92
C ASP A 319 3.04 30.83 -8.29
N LEU A 320 1.75 30.50 -8.50
CA LEU A 320 1.03 30.88 -9.70
C LEU A 320 1.01 32.40 -9.86
N LYS A 321 0.69 33.15 -8.80
CA LYS A 321 0.66 34.63 -8.82
C LYS A 321 2.03 35.21 -9.12
N LYS A 322 3.12 34.74 -8.48
CA LYS A 322 4.50 35.18 -8.72
C LYS A 322 4.93 34.95 -10.16
N ASN A 323 4.52 33.84 -10.76
CA ASN A 323 4.84 33.49 -12.15
C ASN A 323 3.89 34.14 -13.18
N GLY A 324 2.95 35.01 -12.76
CA GLY A 324 1.98 35.65 -13.64
C GLY A 324 0.93 34.71 -14.22
N GLY A 325 0.73 33.53 -13.59
CA GLY A 325 -0.31 32.59 -13.93
C GLY A 325 -1.61 32.89 -13.16
N TYR A 326 -2.74 32.67 -13.80
CA TYR A 326 -4.05 32.76 -13.17
C TYR A 326 -5.01 31.71 -13.70
N ILE A 327 -5.99 31.36 -12.90
CA ILE A 327 -7.09 30.45 -13.28
C ILE A 327 -8.22 31.29 -13.84
N PRO A 328 -8.73 31.03 -15.07
CA PRO A 328 -9.82 31.79 -15.64
C PRO A 328 -11.05 31.79 -14.72
N GLY A 329 -11.59 32.96 -14.46
CA GLY A 329 -12.76 33.14 -13.57
C GLY A 329 -12.46 33.23 -12.08
N VAL A 330 -11.20 33.07 -11.64
CA VAL A 330 -10.80 33.16 -10.23
C VAL A 330 -9.73 34.25 -10.04
N ARG A 331 -9.90 35.12 -9.04
CA ARG A 331 -8.89 36.16 -8.75
C ARG A 331 -7.61 35.53 -8.21
N PRO A 332 -6.41 35.96 -8.66
CA PRO A 332 -5.13 35.47 -8.15
C PRO A 332 -4.95 35.72 -6.65
N GLY A 333 -4.30 34.79 -5.95
CA GLY A 333 -4.01 34.85 -4.53
C GLY A 333 -4.96 34.00 -3.68
N GLU A 334 -5.46 34.52 -2.56
CA GLU A 334 -6.29 33.78 -1.61
C GLU A 334 -7.55 33.13 -2.23
N PRO A 335 -8.32 33.79 -3.14
CA PRO A 335 -9.46 33.13 -3.80
C PRO A 335 -9.04 31.90 -4.62
N THR A 336 -7.85 31.94 -5.25
CA THR A 336 -7.29 30.78 -5.97
C THR A 336 -6.94 29.66 -5.02
N ALA A 337 -6.37 29.96 -3.83
CA ALA A 337 -6.08 28.98 -2.81
C ALA A 337 -7.37 28.29 -2.31
N LYS A 338 -8.41 29.04 -1.99
CA LYS A 338 -9.72 28.50 -1.57
C LYS A 338 -10.37 27.65 -2.66
N PHE A 339 -10.26 28.05 -3.92
CA PHE A 339 -10.78 27.27 -5.05
C PHE A 339 -10.05 25.94 -5.20
N LEU A 340 -8.71 25.92 -5.11
CA LEU A 340 -7.91 24.72 -5.18
C LEU A 340 -8.21 23.77 -4.00
N ASP A 341 -8.31 24.31 -2.79
CA ASP A 341 -8.65 23.56 -1.58
C ASP A 341 -10.03 22.90 -1.71
N HIS A 342 -11.04 23.63 -2.16
CA HIS A 342 -12.37 23.11 -2.39
C HIS A 342 -12.40 21.96 -3.41
N ILE A 343 -11.65 22.09 -4.51
CA ILE A 343 -11.53 21.01 -5.50
C ILE A 343 -10.83 19.79 -4.92
N MET A 344 -9.69 20.00 -4.22
CA MET A 344 -8.94 18.89 -3.63
C MET A 344 -9.74 18.14 -2.59
N THR A 345 -10.50 18.82 -1.73
CA THR A 345 -11.37 18.17 -0.73
C THR A 345 -12.38 17.23 -1.38
N ARG A 346 -13.02 17.66 -2.47
CA ARG A 346 -13.97 16.81 -3.22
C ARG A 346 -13.29 15.66 -3.96
N LEU A 347 -12.14 15.91 -4.58
CA LEU A 347 -11.36 14.87 -5.24
C LEU A 347 -10.87 13.82 -4.25
N THR A 348 -10.41 14.26 -3.08
CA THR A 348 -9.97 13.36 -1.99
C THR A 348 -11.11 12.49 -1.49
N LEU A 349 -12.32 13.04 -1.32
CA LEU A 349 -13.49 12.24 -0.92
C LEU A 349 -13.77 11.13 -1.94
N PHE A 350 -13.85 11.50 -3.22
CA PHE A 350 -14.10 10.53 -4.29
C PHE A 350 -12.99 9.48 -4.38
N GLY A 351 -11.72 9.91 -4.32
CA GLY A 351 -10.55 9.04 -4.33
C GLY A 351 -10.54 8.07 -3.13
N ALA A 352 -10.85 8.57 -1.93
CA ALA A 352 -10.87 7.76 -0.71
C ALA A 352 -12.00 6.72 -0.71
N ILE A 353 -13.21 7.11 -1.13
CA ILE A 353 -14.34 6.17 -1.27
C ILE A 353 -14.00 5.09 -2.30
N SER A 354 -13.49 5.48 -3.47
CA SER A 354 -13.12 4.53 -4.52
C SER A 354 -12.03 3.57 -4.04
N LEU A 355 -11.04 4.09 -3.31
CA LEU A 355 -9.95 3.28 -2.74
C LEU A 355 -10.49 2.30 -1.69
N THR A 356 -11.40 2.74 -0.83
CA THR A 356 -12.06 1.89 0.17
C THR A 356 -12.84 0.76 -0.49
N VAL A 357 -13.62 1.07 -1.52
CA VAL A 357 -14.39 0.04 -2.25
C VAL A 357 -13.44 -0.99 -2.88
N ILE A 358 -12.36 -0.54 -3.52
CA ILE A 358 -11.36 -1.43 -4.13
C ILE A 358 -10.64 -2.28 -3.08
N ALA A 359 -10.38 -1.73 -1.89
CA ALA A 359 -9.68 -2.44 -0.82
C ALA A 359 -10.56 -3.48 -0.11
N VAL A 360 -11.82 -3.12 0.17
CA VAL A 360 -12.73 -3.91 1.02
C VAL A 360 -13.53 -4.94 0.23
N PHE A 361 -13.98 -4.58 -0.96
CA PHE A 361 -14.89 -5.43 -1.72
C PHE A 361 -14.31 -6.80 -2.08
N PRO A 362 -13.07 -6.91 -2.59
CA PRO A 362 -12.48 -8.20 -2.88
C PRO A 362 -12.27 -9.06 -1.62
N ASP A 363 -11.77 -8.46 -0.54
CA ASP A 363 -11.57 -9.18 0.73
C ASP A 363 -12.90 -9.72 1.27
N PHE A 364 -13.98 -8.93 1.22
CA PHE A 364 -15.31 -9.36 1.63
C PHE A 364 -15.80 -10.56 0.82
N LEU A 365 -15.63 -10.56 -0.51
CA LEU A 365 -16.03 -11.68 -1.36
C LEU A 365 -15.21 -12.94 -1.06
N LEU A 366 -13.89 -12.80 -0.86
CA LEU A 366 -13.01 -13.93 -0.62
C LEU A 366 -13.30 -14.61 0.71
N PHE A 367 -13.62 -13.85 1.76
CA PHE A 367 -14.05 -14.39 3.04
C PHE A 367 -15.43 -15.07 2.97
N THR A 368 -16.34 -14.54 2.15
CA THR A 368 -17.67 -15.15 1.97
C THR A 368 -17.57 -16.53 1.30
N TYR A 369 -16.61 -16.72 0.38
CA TYR A 369 -16.37 -18.00 -0.29
C TYR A 369 -15.34 -18.91 0.41
N ASN A 370 -14.91 -18.58 1.63
CA ASN A 370 -13.91 -19.34 2.41
C ASN A 370 -12.61 -19.64 1.65
N VAL A 371 -12.13 -18.68 0.88
CA VAL A 371 -10.86 -18.81 0.14
C VAL A 371 -9.69 -18.66 1.11
N PRO A 372 -8.63 -19.50 0.99
CA PRO A 372 -7.44 -19.36 1.82
C PRO A 372 -6.83 -17.96 1.73
N PHE A 373 -6.42 -17.44 2.88
CA PHE A 373 -5.89 -16.07 2.97
C PHE A 373 -4.70 -15.79 2.04
N SER A 374 -3.84 -16.80 1.82
CA SER A 374 -2.70 -16.72 0.89
C SER A 374 -3.13 -16.46 -0.55
N VAL A 375 -4.26 -17.01 -0.98
CA VAL A 375 -4.85 -16.79 -2.30
C VAL A 375 -5.57 -15.44 -2.32
N ALA A 376 -6.35 -15.12 -1.26
CA ALA A 376 -7.13 -13.91 -1.13
C ALA A 376 -6.31 -12.63 -1.33
N ILE A 377 -5.10 -12.58 -0.75
CA ILE A 377 -4.18 -11.43 -0.86
C ILE A 377 -3.84 -11.09 -2.31
N PHE A 378 -3.64 -12.10 -3.16
CA PHE A 378 -3.21 -11.89 -4.55
C PHE A 378 -4.36 -11.65 -5.51
N PHE A 379 -5.55 -12.17 -5.20
CA PHE A 379 -6.69 -12.09 -6.12
C PHE A 379 -7.57 -10.84 -5.94
N GLY A 380 -7.26 -9.96 -5.01
CA GLY A 380 -7.99 -8.70 -4.88
C GLY A 380 -7.87 -8.02 -3.54
N GLY A 381 -7.12 -8.60 -2.58
CA GLY A 381 -6.95 -8.04 -1.25
C GLY A 381 -6.01 -6.83 -1.20
N THR A 382 -5.82 -6.33 0.02
CA THR A 382 -4.96 -5.18 0.32
C THR A 382 -3.52 -5.36 -0.19
N GLY A 383 -3.02 -6.59 -0.22
CA GLY A 383 -1.67 -6.91 -0.73
C GLY A 383 -1.50 -6.58 -2.21
N MET A 384 -2.48 -6.97 -3.04
CA MET A 384 -2.48 -6.62 -4.45
C MET A 384 -2.56 -5.10 -4.68
N LEU A 385 -3.41 -4.42 -3.92
CA LEU A 385 -3.59 -2.97 -4.01
C LEU A 385 -2.28 -2.23 -3.70
N ILE A 386 -1.57 -2.67 -2.63
CA ILE A 386 -0.27 -2.12 -2.26
C ILE A 386 0.76 -2.40 -3.37
N THR A 387 0.83 -3.64 -3.85
CA THR A 387 1.80 -4.07 -4.88
C THR A 387 1.63 -3.27 -6.16
N VAL A 388 0.42 -3.22 -6.71
CA VAL A 388 0.14 -2.49 -7.96
C VAL A 388 0.36 -0.99 -7.80
N GLY A 389 -0.06 -0.41 -6.66
CA GLY A 389 0.13 1.01 -6.39
C GLY A 389 1.59 1.42 -6.31
N VAL A 390 2.41 0.65 -5.60
CA VAL A 390 3.86 0.90 -5.48
C VAL A 390 4.57 0.70 -6.81
N LEU A 391 4.22 -0.34 -7.58
CA LEU A 391 4.77 -0.55 -8.91
C LEU A 391 4.45 0.61 -9.86
N LEU A 392 3.21 1.12 -9.86
CA LEU A 392 2.82 2.27 -10.67
C LEU A 392 3.59 3.54 -10.29
N ASP A 393 3.77 3.79 -8.99
CA ASP A 393 4.54 4.96 -8.54
C ASP A 393 6.02 4.83 -8.92
N THR A 394 6.60 3.64 -8.81
CA THR A 394 7.98 3.36 -9.22
C THR A 394 8.16 3.50 -10.73
N MET A 395 7.23 2.96 -11.53
CA MET A 395 7.26 3.09 -12.99
C MET A 395 7.22 4.55 -13.44
N ARG A 396 6.38 5.39 -12.82
CA ARG A 396 6.35 6.84 -13.11
C ARG A 396 7.68 7.53 -12.80
N GLN A 397 8.35 7.13 -11.72
CA GLN A 397 9.65 7.68 -11.38
C GLN A 397 10.70 7.24 -12.41
N ILE A 398 10.69 5.98 -12.84
CA ILE A 398 11.57 5.47 -13.92
C ILE A 398 11.35 6.25 -15.21
N GLU A 399 10.09 6.45 -15.62
CA GLU A 399 9.76 7.25 -16.80
C GLU A 399 10.33 8.67 -16.71
N THR A 400 10.21 9.32 -15.55
CA THR A 400 10.75 10.66 -15.32
C THR A 400 12.27 10.69 -15.43
N TYR A 401 12.96 9.70 -14.84
CA TYR A 401 14.43 9.57 -14.94
C TYR A 401 14.89 9.31 -16.38
N LEU A 402 14.18 8.46 -17.12
CA LEU A 402 14.51 8.17 -18.52
C LEU A 402 14.33 9.41 -19.40
N LEU A 403 13.26 10.18 -19.18
CA LEU A 403 13.04 11.43 -19.90
C LEU A 403 14.15 12.47 -19.62
N GLN A 404 14.58 12.61 -18.37
CA GLN A 404 15.68 13.49 -18.00
C GLN A 404 17.01 13.08 -18.69
N ARG A 405 17.34 11.80 -18.71
CA ARG A 405 18.55 11.29 -19.36
C ARG A 405 18.56 11.49 -20.89
N HIS A 406 17.41 11.34 -21.54
CA HIS A 406 17.27 11.65 -22.97
C HIS A 406 17.50 13.14 -23.26
N TYR A 407 17.05 14.03 -22.38
CA TYR A 407 17.25 15.49 -22.52
C TYR A 407 18.73 15.87 -22.40
N ASP A 408 19.48 15.28 -21.47
CA ASP A 408 20.92 15.53 -21.31
C ASP A 408 21.73 15.02 -22.51
N GLY A 409 21.31 13.93 -23.14
CA GLY A 409 21.91 13.41 -24.37
C GLY A 409 21.72 14.33 -25.58
N PHE A 410 20.59 15.04 -25.68
CA PHE A 410 20.30 16.03 -26.72
C PHE A 410 21.06 17.33 -26.51
N LEU A 411 21.26 17.77 -25.27
CA LEU A 411 22.02 18.98 -24.94
C LEU A 411 23.52 18.81 -25.15
N LYS A 412 24.08 17.61 -24.94
CA LYS A 412 25.52 17.31 -25.19
C LYS A 412 25.90 17.20 -26.66
N LYS A 413 24.97 16.95 -27.57
CA LYS A 413 25.20 16.97 -29.03
C LYS A 413 24.84 18.32 -29.66
N GLY A 414 25.40 19.42 -29.11
CA GLY A 414 25.15 20.77 -29.51
C GLY A 414 25.18 21.02 -31.04
N LYS A 415 24.02 21.35 -31.55
CA LYS A 415 23.70 22.29 -32.62
C LYS A 415 22.19 22.21 -32.89
N ILE A 416 21.42 22.85 -32.04
CA ILE A 416 19.99 23.02 -32.30
C ILE A 416 19.86 24.18 -33.30
N ARG A 417 19.73 23.88 -34.58
CA ARG A 417 19.16 24.76 -35.58
C ARG A 417 17.66 24.88 -35.25
N GLY A 418 17.28 26.07 -34.72
CA GLY A 418 15.90 26.33 -34.35
C GLY A 418 14.98 26.31 -35.58
N ARG A 419 13.87 25.69 -35.46
CA ARG A 419 12.52 25.86 -35.98
C ARG A 419 11.65 24.61 -35.98
N SER A 420 12.23 23.42 -35.88
CA SER A 420 11.48 22.15 -35.85
C SER A 420 11.19 21.57 -34.43
N ALA A 421 11.87 22.11 -33.39
CA ALA A 421 11.72 21.63 -32.01
C ALA A 421 10.34 21.93 -31.36
N ALA A 422 9.69 23.02 -31.80
CA ALA A 422 8.38 23.41 -31.26
C ALA A 422 7.24 22.51 -31.74
N ARG A 423 7.37 21.91 -32.93
CA ARG A 423 6.34 21.03 -33.52
C ARG A 423 6.37 19.61 -32.94
N ASN A 424 7.55 19.12 -32.53
CA ASN A 424 7.69 17.78 -31.92
C ASN A 424 7.33 17.74 -30.42
N LYS A 425 7.30 18.88 -29.73
CA LYS A 425 6.95 18.95 -28.31
C LYS A 425 5.45 18.73 -28.05
N GLN A 426 4.60 19.02 -29.05
CA GLN A 426 3.16 18.75 -28.96
C GLN A 426 2.79 17.29 -29.30
N LEU A 427 3.64 16.55 -30.03
CA LEU A 427 3.36 15.18 -30.43
C LEU A 427 3.72 14.13 -29.38
N VAL A 428 4.63 14.44 -28.44
CA VAL A 428 5.05 13.49 -27.41
C VAL A 428 4.07 13.41 -26.24
N ASP A 429 3.40 14.53 -25.89
CA ASP A 429 2.48 14.57 -24.74
C ASP A 429 1.08 13.99 -25.02
N THR A 430 0.66 13.90 -26.28
CA THR A 430 -0.66 13.35 -26.63
C THR A 430 -0.62 11.90 -27.10
N ALA A 431 0.49 11.44 -27.68
CA ALA A 431 0.61 10.08 -28.18
C ALA A 431 0.71 9.04 -27.05
N GLY A 432 1.33 9.36 -25.91
CA GLY A 432 1.45 8.46 -24.77
C GLY A 432 0.11 8.16 -24.08
N LEU A 433 -0.76 9.17 -23.97
CA LEU A 433 -2.08 9.02 -23.32
C LEU A 433 -3.14 8.39 -24.25
N GLN A 434 -3.07 8.63 -25.56
CA GLN A 434 -3.98 7.97 -26.51
C GLN A 434 -3.65 6.49 -26.71
N ASN A 435 -2.35 6.13 -26.71
CA ASN A 435 -1.93 4.73 -26.79
C ASN A 435 -2.22 3.93 -25.53
N PHE A 436 -2.25 4.57 -24.35
CA PHE A 436 -2.59 3.91 -23.10
C PHE A 436 -4.04 3.43 -23.08
N TRP A 437 -5.01 4.28 -23.43
CA TRP A 437 -6.41 3.91 -23.48
C TRP A 437 -6.71 2.84 -24.56
N THR A 438 -6.04 2.89 -25.70
CA THR A 438 -6.18 1.89 -26.75
C THR A 438 -5.54 0.55 -26.37
N ALA A 439 -4.45 0.54 -25.62
CA ALA A 439 -3.81 -0.69 -25.15
C ALA A 439 -4.59 -1.37 -24.01
N TRP A 440 -5.27 -0.60 -23.13
CA TRP A 440 -6.00 -1.17 -21.99
C TRP A 440 -7.46 -1.51 -22.29
N ARG A 441 -8.06 -0.93 -23.32
CA ARG A 441 -9.42 -1.29 -23.75
C ARG A 441 -9.63 -2.79 -23.93
N PRO A 442 -8.78 -3.54 -24.66
CA PRO A 442 -8.98 -4.98 -24.82
C PRO A 442 -8.91 -5.74 -23.49
N LEU A 443 -8.02 -5.35 -22.56
CA LEU A 443 -7.93 -5.97 -21.23
C LEU A 443 -9.17 -5.71 -20.37
N LEU A 444 -9.74 -4.49 -20.43
CA LEU A 444 -11.02 -4.17 -19.78
C LEU A 444 -12.16 -4.99 -20.37
N PHE A 445 -12.23 -5.14 -21.70
CA PHE A 445 -13.26 -5.96 -22.34
C PHE A 445 -13.10 -7.44 -22.00
N ILE A 446 -11.86 -7.96 -21.95
CA ILE A 446 -11.59 -9.33 -21.52
C ILE A 446 -12.01 -9.53 -20.06
N GLY A 447 -11.66 -8.60 -19.14
CA GLY A 447 -12.09 -8.66 -17.75
C GLY A 447 -13.60 -8.65 -17.57
N ILE A 448 -14.32 -7.77 -18.29
CA ILE A 448 -15.79 -7.71 -18.28
C ILE A 448 -16.39 -8.98 -18.89
N ALA A 449 -15.84 -9.50 -19.99
CA ALA A 449 -16.32 -10.72 -20.62
C ALA A 449 -16.14 -11.94 -19.71
N LEU A 450 -14.98 -12.06 -19.03
CA LEU A 450 -14.73 -13.12 -18.05
C LEU A 450 -15.65 -12.99 -16.83
N PHE A 451 -15.92 -11.77 -16.37
CA PHE A 451 -16.85 -11.53 -15.27
C PHE A 451 -18.29 -11.93 -15.63
N VAL A 452 -18.75 -11.58 -16.83
CA VAL A 452 -20.06 -11.96 -17.33
C VAL A 452 -20.16 -13.48 -17.53
N LEU A 453 -19.13 -14.12 -18.08
CA LEU A 453 -19.05 -15.57 -18.21
C LEU A 453 -19.06 -16.27 -16.85
N GLY A 454 -18.35 -15.72 -15.83
CA GLY A 454 -18.38 -16.24 -14.47
C GLY A 454 -19.77 -16.16 -13.84
N ILE A 455 -20.49 -15.04 -14.00
CA ILE A 455 -21.87 -14.88 -13.54
C ILE A 455 -22.81 -15.86 -14.26
N ILE A 456 -22.70 -15.99 -15.58
CA ILE A 456 -23.52 -16.90 -16.36
C ILE A 456 -23.26 -18.35 -15.93
N SER A 457 -22.01 -18.74 -15.75
CA SER A 457 -21.63 -20.07 -15.27
C SER A 457 -22.19 -20.37 -13.86
N TRP A 458 -22.18 -19.35 -12.98
CA TRP A 458 -22.76 -19.47 -11.64
C TRP A 458 -24.29 -19.66 -11.67
N PHE A 459 -24.99 -18.97 -12.57
CA PHE A 459 -26.44 -19.15 -12.75
C PHE A 459 -26.84 -20.47 -13.41
N LEU A 460 -25.95 -21.05 -14.23
CA LEU A 460 -26.22 -22.31 -14.95
C LEU A 460 -25.90 -23.56 -14.12
N ASN A 461 -25.03 -23.44 -13.09
CA ASN A 461 -24.69 -24.49 -12.14
C ASN A 461 -24.95 -24.02 -10.69
N PRO A 462 -26.21 -23.90 -10.25
CA PRO A 462 -26.50 -23.76 -8.81
C PRO A 462 -26.13 -25.07 -8.14
N ALA A 463 -25.14 -25.03 -7.22
CA ALA A 463 -24.73 -26.16 -6.39
C ALA A 463 -25.85 -26.59 -5.42
#